data_8d58ab06962653b9ad4d55c21730677e
#
_entry.id   8d58ab06962653b9ad4d55c21730677e
#
_cell.length_a   1.000
_cell.length_b   1.000
_cell.length_c   1.000
_cell.angle_alpha   90.00
_cell.angle_beta   90.00
_cell.angle_gamma   90.00
#
_symmetry.space_group_name_H-M   'P 1'
#
loop_
_entity.id
_entity.type
_entity.pdbx_description
1 polymer ?
#
loop_
_entity_poly.entity_id
_entity_poly.type
_entity_poly.pdbx_seq_one_letter_code
_entity_poly.pdbx_strand_id
1 'polypeptide(L)'
;MGKFKKMLAGMLSAAMVMSTMTVSAFAVQTTTPSTIDTTKNGSITIHKYEYNEYNVNDKITGTGSEEDQVPDGAKPLEGAGFTIYRVADENALGQYYNYSTKPTALPSVEEYTEGGKIKPEYENKQVGDQITTNTKGIASFEDLKLGFYVVVETKTPDKVTKAIEPFLVSVPMTTKDGDNWLYDVHVYPKNETTYGGVTLEKQGNTKADKLAGVKFELQKKTGNTWTNVTTSESNGNALNLITNKNGQIRVDGLSQGTYRFIETDRGNNDGYIMDGVTPYEFVVGADGKTTYKDKKENTITVKNEKPNLTKKVKDRTNGEWKQESDYNVGDMVPYKITVKVPSNITKLKYFTVTDTPTNLKDDVSTVAVKEGNTAVEGEAYKVAEAGNGFTVTFDPTKMTSYEGKKLFITYKAKLLSTAETTKVDNSNTAKLEYSNKILPNAGDPGKDTIEDKAIVYTFKLNIIKKAN
;
A
#
# COMPACT_ATOMS: atom_id res chain seq x y z
N MET A 1 5.45 29.94 26.74
CA MET A 1 4.03 30.23 26.43
C MET A 1 3.73 29.73 25.04
N GLY A 2 3.01 28.65 24.87
CA GLY A 2 2.68 28.14 23.51
C GLY A 2 2.28 26.67 23.47
N LYS A 3 1.36 26.18 24.33
CA LYS A 3 0.83 24.81 24.26
C LYS A 3 -0.68 24.68 24.51
N PHE A 4 -1.47 25.73 24.31
CA PHE A 4 -2.91 25.71 24.60
C PHE A 4 -3.84 26.07 23.42
N LYS A 5 -3.36 25.98 22.17
CA LYS A 5 -4.20 26.33 21.00
C LYS A 5 -4.62 25.17 20.08
N LYS A 6 -4.43 23.91 20.47
CA LYS A 6 -4.81 22.76 19.62
C LYS A 6 -5.94 21.88 20.16
N MET A 7 -6.69 22.31 21.16
CA MET A 7 -7.72 21.48 21.78
C MET A 7 -9.17 21.99 21.63
N LEU A 8 -9.39 23.01 20.81
CA LEU A 8 -10.74 23.60 20.66
C LEU A 8 -11.36 23.45 19.25
N ALA A 9 -10.71 22.70 18.35
CA ALA A 9 -11.23 22.48 16.98
C ALA A 9 -12.18 21.28 16.85
N GLY A 10 -12.40 20.51 17.90
CA GLY A 10 -13.15 19.25 17.85
C GLY A 10 -14.63 19.31 18.21
N MET A 11 -15.19 20.43 18.63
CA MET A 11 -16.55 20.47 19.19
C MET A 11 -17.55 21.37 18.42
N LEU A 12 -17.22 21.95 17.29
CA LEU A 12 -18.11 22.94 16.64
C LEU A 12 -18.77 22.50 15.34
N SER A 13 -18.57 21.28 14.87
CA SER A 13 -19.11 20.87 13.55
C SER A 13 -20.50 20.22 13.58
N ALA A 14 -21.01 19.85 14.75
CA ALA A 14 -22.34 19.25 14.88
C ALA A 14 -23.50 20.26 14.89
N ALA A 15 -23.22 21.54 15.15
CA ALA A 15 -24.28 22.55 15.34
C ALA A 15 -24.71 23.28 14.04
N MET A 16 -24.19 22.87 12.87
CA MET A 16 -24.23 23.77 11.71
C MET A 16 -25.32 23.54 10.68
N VAL A 17 -25.98 22.40 10.67
CA VAL A 17 -27.16 22.21 9.80
C VAL A 17 -28.41 22.76 10.44
N MET A 18 -28.46 22.81 11.77
CA MET A 18 -29.66 23.26 12.48
C MET A 18 -29.78 24.76 12.71
N SER A 19 -28.69 25.52 12.79
CA SER A 19 -28.78 26.96 13.06
C SER A 19 -29.27 27.81 11.90
N THR A 20 -29.36 27.21 10.71
CA THR A 20 -29.69 27.98 9.49
C THR A 20 -31.13 27.79 8.99
N MET A 21 -31.82 26.72 9.45
CA MET A 21 -33.23 26.58 9.09
C MET A 21 -34.20 27.42 9.97
N THR A 22 -33.73 27.99 11.06
CA THR A 22 -34.61 28.57 12.07
C THR A 22 -34.89 30.07 11.95
N VAL A 23 -34.12 30.79 11.18
CA VAL A 23 -34.20 32.30 11.27
C VAL A 23 -34.94 32.95 10.11
N SER A 24 -35.02 32.30 8.96
CA SER A 24 -35.62 32.95 7.76
C SER A 24 -37.15 32.89 7.73
N ALA A 25 -37.76 32.08 8.56
CA ALA A 25 -39.24 31.90 8.56
C ALA A 25 -40.02 33.09 9.11
N PHE A 26 -39.38 34.17 9.55
CA PHE A 26 -40.04 35.22 10.32
C PHE A 26 -39.77 36.67 9.83
N ALA A 27 -39.59 36.84 8.54
CA ALA A 27 -39.73 38.14 7.95
C ALA A 27 -41.18 38.61 8.14
N VAL A 28 -41.39 39.79 8.75
CA VAL A 28 -42.70 40.37 8.87
C VAL A 28 -43.21 40.68 7.47
N GLN A 29 -44.16 39.89 7.00
CA GLN A 29 -44.78 40.10 5.69
C GLN A 29 -46.10 40.82 5.82
N THR A 30 -46.33 41.74 4.88
CA THR A 30 -47.57 42.47 4.66
C THR A 30 -48.49 41.78 3.66
N THR A 31 -48.08 40.60 3.11
CA THR A 31 -48.88 39.82 2.18
C THR A 31 -49.46 38.58 2.87
N THR A 32 -50.66 38.16 2.46
CA THR A 32 -51.29 36.93 2.99
C THR A 32 -50.46 35.74 2.60
N PRO A 33 -49.89 34.96 3.56
CA PRO A 33 -49.09 33.80 3.25
C PRO A 33 -49.91 32.75 2.50
N SER A 34 -49.28 32.05 1.53
CA SER A 34 -49.95 30.94 0.87
C SER A 34 -50.19 29.83 1.89
N THR A 35 -51.35 29.17 1.83
CA THR A 35 -51.66 28.02 2.67
C THR A 35 -50.96 26.78 2.16
N ILE A 36 -50.55 25.87 3.06
CA ILE A 36 -50.04 24.57 2.66
C ILE A 36 -51.13 23.78 1.92
N ASP A 37 -50.85 23.32 0.72
CA ASP A 37 -51.70 22.42 -0.03
C ASP A 37 -51.49 20.98 0.45
N THR A 38 -52.35 20.50 1.32
CA THR A 38 -52.28 19.16 1.95
C THR A 38 -52.62 18.02 0.99
N THR A 39 -53.02 18.34 -0.24
CA THR A 39 -53.30 17.30 -1.26
C THR A 39 -52.06 16.88 -2.04
N LYS A 40 -50.97 17.63 -1.90
CA LYS A 40 -49.68 17.35 -2.55
C LYS A 40 -48.84 16.40 -1.71
N ASN A 41 -48.06 15.60 -2.41
CA ASN A 41 -46.87 14.95 -1.86
C ASN A 41 -45.66 15.85 -2.13
N GLY A 42 -44.53 15.56 -1.50
CA GLY A 42 -43.26 16.24 -1.75
C GLY A 42 -42.11 15.27 -1.91
N SER A 43 -40.89 15.81 -1.92
CA SER A 43 -39.66 15.03 -2.00
C SER A 43 -38.58 15.60 -1.09
N ILE A 44 -37.57 14.78 -0.77
CA ILE A 44 -36.32 15.22 -0.15
C ILE A 44 -35.19 14.73 -1.05
N THR A 45 -34.46 15.66 -1.66
CA THR A 45 -33.26 15.36 -2.44
C THR A 45 -32.03 15.77 -1.65
N ILE A 46 -31.16 14.82 -1.39
CA ILE A 46 -29.91 14.98 -0.64
C ILE A 46 -28.80 15.14 -1.66
N HIS A 47 -28.09 16.26 -1.60
CA HIS A 47 -26.86 16.55 -2.34
C HIS A 47 -25.69 16.42 -1.39
N LYS A 48 -25.06 15.24 -1.34
CA LYS A 48 -24.01 14.90 -0.40
C LYS A 48 -22.64 15.28 -0.93
N TYR A 49 -21.88 15.99 -0.10
CA TYR A 49 -20.52 16.43 -0.43
C TYR A 49 -19.51 15.99 0.60
N GLU A 50 -18.25 15.87 0.17
CA GLU A 50 -17.07 15.73 1.03
C GLU A 50 -16.30 17.05 1.09
N TYR A 51 -15.61 17.27 2.21
CA TYR A 51 -14.80 18.46 2.46
C TYR A 51 -13.57 18.07 3.28
N ASN A 52 -12.36 18.39 2.77
CA ASN A 52 -11.10 17.97 3.41
C ASN A 52 -10.61 18.96 4.48
N GLU A 53 -10.92 20.27 4.30
CA GLU A 53 -10.56 21.33 5.24
C GLU A 53 -11.79 22.19 5.45
N TYR A 54 -12.37 22.09 6.66
CA TYR A 54 -13.54 22.88 6.99
C TYR A 54 -13.13 24.25 7.50
N ASN A 55 -13.35 25.31 6.68
CA ASN A 55 -13.27 26.68 7.13
C ASN A 55 -14.61 27.09 7.74
N VAL A 56 -14.64 27.40 9.04
CA VAL A 56 -15.83 27.77 9.80
C VAL A 56 -16.55 28.98 9.21
N ASN A 57 -15.85 29.77 8.38
CA ASN A 57 -16.41 30.97 7.74
C ASN A 57 -17.18 30.66 6.44
N ASP A 58 -17.08 29.45 5.89
CA ASP A 58 -17.75 29.03 4.65
C ASP A 58 -19.16 28.46 4.91
N LYS A 59 -19.88 29.02 5.88
CA LYS A 59 -21.25 28.61 6.19
C LYS A 59 -22.19 29.13 5.11
N ILE A 60 -22.67 28.21 4.28
CA ILE A 60 -23.76 28.45 3.36
C ILE A 60 -25.06 28.02 4.04
N THR A 61 -26.01 28.96 4.15
CA THR A 61 -27.34 28.65 4.65
C THR A 61 -28.14 28.00 3.52
N GLY A 62 -28.59 26.77 3.71
CA GLY A 62 -29.48 26.11 2.77
C GLY A 62 -30.84 26.81 2.74
N THR A 63 -31.38 26.95 1.54
CA THR A 63 -32.69 27.59 1.29
C THR A 63 -33.78 26.54 1.03
N GLY A 64 -33.38 25.29 0.87
CA GLY A 64 -34.26 24.16 0.47
C GLY A 64 -34.45 24.06 -1.03
N SER A 65 -33.89 24.97 -1.84
CA SER A 65 -34.00 24.92 -3.30
C SER A 65 -32.79 24.22 -3.95
N GLU A 66 -32.98 23.71 -5.17
CA GLU A 66 -31.92 23.01 -5.94
C GLU A 66 -30.72 23.90 -6.29
N GLU A 67 -30.92 25.22 -6.28
CA GLU A 67 -29.88 26.18 -6.69
C GLU A 67 -28.98 26.63 -5.53
N ASP A 68 -29.00 25.94 -4.39
CA ASP A 68 -28.17 26.30 -3.25
C ASP A 68 -26.68 26.17 -3.60
N GLN A 69 -25.88 27.12 -3.15
CA GLN A 69 -24.45 27.15 -3.41
C GLN A 69 -23.73 26.06 -2.65
N VAL A 70 -22.77 25.45 -3.33
CA VAL A 70 -21.84 24.49 -2.73
C VAL A 70 -20.51 25.20 -2.48
N PRO A 71 -19.84 25.01 -1.31
CA PRO A 71 -18.55 25.64 -1.05
C PRO A 71 -17.51 25.24 -2.09
N ASP A 72 -16.63 26.19 -2.44
CA ASP A 72 -15.49 25.92 -3.31
C ASP A 72 -14.65 24.76 -2.77
N GLY A 73 -14.31 23.83 -3.64
CA GLY A 73 -13.52 22.63 -3.29
C GLY A 73 -14.30 21.46 -2.69
N ALA A 74 -15.60 21.61 -2.40
CA ALA A 74 -16.44 20.49 -2.02
C ALA A 74 -16.69 19.57 -3.23
N LYS A 75 -16.59 18.26 -3.01
CA LYS A 75 -16.79 17.25 -4.07
C LYS A 75 -17.99 16.37 -3.75
N PRO A 76 -18.75 15.94 -4.75
CA PRO A 76 -19.82 14.97 -4.54
C PRO A 76 -19.29 13.71 -3.83
N LEU A 77 -20.03 13.24 -2.81
CA LEU A 77 -19.67 12.05 -2.05
C LEU A 77 -20.61 10.90 -2.43
N GLU A 78 -20.08 9.96 -3.20
CA GLU A 78 -20.75 8.70 -3.54
C GLU A 78 -20.71 7.71 -2.39
N GLY A 79 -21.74 6.86 -2.28
CA GLY A 79 -21.77 5.72 -1.36
C GLY A 79 -22.25 6.02 0.07
N ALA A 80 -22.63 7.27 0.36
CA ALA A 80 -23.27 7.62 1.63
C ALA A 80 -24.74 7.15 1.63
N GLY A 81 -25.13 6.34 2.60
CA GLY A 81 -26.50 5.81 2.72
C GLY A 81 -27.34 6.61 3.71
N PHE A 82 -28.52 7.01 3.28
CA PHE A 82 -29.47 7.76 4.07
C PHE A 82 -30.75 6.98 4.32
N THR A 83 -31.31 7.13 5.52
CA THR A 83 -32.63 6.65 5.91
C THR A 83 -33.43 7.81 6.47
N ILE A 84 -34.72 7.92 6.13
CA ILE A 84 -35.60 8.98 6.63
C ILE A 84 -36.73 8.42 7.49
N TYR A 85 -37.14 9.20 8.48
CA TYR A 85 -38.19 8.83 9.42
C TYR A 85 -39.22 9.95 9.52
N ARG A 86 -40.49 9.70 9.18
CA ARG A 86 -41.56 10.69 9.31
C ARG A 86 -42.03 10.75 10.76
N VAL A 87 -41.44 11.65 11.55
CA VAL A 87 -41.64 11.75 12.99
C VAL A 87 -42.89 12.56 13.38
N ALA A 88 -43.41 13.38 12.47
CA ALA A 88 -44.66 14.10 12.64
C ALA A 88 -45.41 14.25 11.31
N ASP A 89 -46.72 14.35 11.37
CA ASP A 89 -47.62 14.43 10.20
C ASP A 89 -47.94 15.89 9.82
N GLU A 90 -48.80 16.08 8.80
CA GLU A 90 -49.25 17.37 8.35
C GLU A 90 -49.99 18.21 9.40
N ASN A 91 -50.62 17.57 10.40
CA ASN A 91 -51.30 18.31 11.47
C ASN A 91 -50.30 19.02 12.39
N ALA A 92 -49.13 18.37 12.61
CA ALA A 92 -48.03 19.00 13.34
C ALA A 92 -47.45 20.19 12.59
N LEU A 93 -47.32 20.10 11.25
CA LEU A 93 -46.91 21.27 10.44
C LEU A 93 -47.85 22.46 10.67
N GLY A 94 -49.15 22.25 10.68
CA GLY A 94 -50.16 23.29 10.93
C GLY A 94 -49.99 24.00 12.28
N GLN A 95 -49.44 23.32 13.28
CA GLN A 95 -49.15 23.94 14.60
C GLN A 95 -47.95 24.91 14.52
N TYR A 96 -46.94 24.58 13.73
CA TYR A 96 -45.73 25.39 13.63
C TYR A 96 -45.83 26.49 12.58
N TYR A 97 -46.57 26.29 11.52
CA TYR A 97 -46.74 27.23 10.41
C TYR A 97 -48.08 27.96 10.42
N ASN A 98 -48.82 27.88 11.53
CA ASN A 98 -50.05 28.66 11.69
C ASN A 98 -49.75 30.08 12.15
N TYR A 99 -50.02 31.03 11.27
CA TYR A 99 -49.73 32.45 11.52
C TYR A 99 -50.56 33.09 12.62
N SER A 100 -51.71 32.46 13.02
CA SER A 100 -52.55 32.96 14.09
C SER A 100 -52.07 32.53 15.49
N THR A 101 -51.33 31.43 15.59
CA THR A 101 -50.79 30.90 16.85
C THR A 101 -49.36 30.42 16.64
N LYS A 102 -48.45 31.38 16.49
CA LYS A 102 -47.05 31.08 16.22
C LYS A 102 -46.41 30.34 17.37
N PRO A 103 -45.84 29.13 17.17
CA PRO A 103 -45.13 28.45 18.21
C PRO A 103 -43.88 29.21 18.65
N THR A 104 -43.48 29.04 19.89
CA THR A 104 -42.30 29.67 20.48
C THR A 104 -40.99 29.04 20.00
N ALA A 105 -41.02 27.77 19.54
CA ALA A 105 -39.90 27.03 19.02
C ALA A 105 -40.34 25.99 17.99
N LEU A 106 -39.48 25.66 17.02
CA LEU A 106 -39.63 24.51 16.14
C LEU A 106 -39.19 23.24 16.89
N PRO A 107 -39.63 22.03 16.47
CA PRO A 107 -39.16 20.80 17.06
C PRO A 107 -37.66 20.64 16.84
N SER A 108 -36.96 20.08 17.83
CA SER A 108 -35.55 19.84 17.80
C SER A 108 -35.29 18.38 17.37
N VAL A 109 -34.22 18.14 16.60
CA VAL A 109 -33.84 16.78 16.18
C VAL A 109 -33.50 15.89 17.39
N GLU A 110 -32.99 16.45 18.48
CA GLU A 110 -32.68 15.75 19.74
C GLU A 110 -33.89 15.14 20.40
N GLU A 111 -35.09 15.62 20.11
CA GLU A 111 -36.35 14.98 20.56
C GLU A 111 -36.47 13.57 19.98
N TYR A 112 -35.97 13.34 18.77
CA TYR A 112 -36.12 12.13 17.98
C TYR A 112 -34.86 11.26 17.90
N THR A 113 -33.71 11.80 18.28
CA THR A 113 -32.39 11.13 18.11
C THR A 113 -31.60 11.09 19.40
N GLU A 114 -30.76 10.06 19.52
CA GLU A 114 -29.78 9.91 20.59
C GLU A 114 -28.50 9.27 20.03
N GLY A 115 -27.32 9.82 20.36
CA GLY A 115 -26.04 9.30 19.91
C GLY A 115 -25.90 9.18 18.39
N GLY A 116 -26.46 10.14 17.64
CA GLY A 116 -26.40 10.16 16.18
C GLY A 116 -27.33 9.15 15.48
N LYS A 117 -28.28 8.55 16.22
CA LYS A 117 -29.23 7.56 15.69
C LYS A 117 -30.67 7.95 16.06
N ILE A 118 -31.62 7.44 15.28
CA ILE A 118 -33.02 7.54 15.62
C ILE A 118 -33.27 6.79 16.94
N LYS A 119 -34.14 7.34 17.83
CA LYS A 119 -34.55 6.66 19.06
C LYS A 119 -35.44 5.46 18.75
N PRO A 120 -35.42 4.38 19.56
CA PRO A 120 -36.18 3.14 19.30
C PRO A 120 -37.67 3.35 19.10
N GLU A 121 -38.27 4.33 19.79
CA GLU A 121 -39.70 4.63 19.68
C GLU A 121 -40.09 5.23 18.31
N TYR A 122 -39.13 5.68 17.52
CA TYR A 122 -39.33 6.23 16.17
C TYR A 122 -38.84 5.34 15.06
N GLU A 123 -38.21 4.18 15.33
CA GLU A 123 -37.73 3.24 14.30
C GLU A 123 -38.85 2.79 13.33
N ASN A 124 -40.05 2.59 13.86
CA ASN A 124 -41.24 2.22 13.07
C ASN A 124 -41.78 3.35 12.18
N LYS A 125 -41.21 4.55 12.26
CA LYS A 125 -41.54 5.71 11.43
C LYS A 125 -40.68 5.82 10.17
N GLN A 126 -39.84 4.83 9.91
CA GLN A 126 -39.05 4.78 8.69
C GLN A 126 -39.93 4.83 7.44
N VAL A 127 -39.50 5.59 6.44
CA VAL A 127 -40.18 5.73 5.16
C VAL A 127 -39.26 5.21 4.04
N GLY A 128 -39.70 4.14 3.41
CA GLY A 128 -38.90 3.47 2.35
C GLY A 128 -37.63 2.78 2.87
N ASP A 129 -36.81 2.34 1.93
CA ASP A 129 -35.53 1.73 2.20
C ASP A 129 -34.41 2.77 2.29
N GLN A 130 -33.23 2.38 2.80
CA GLN A 130 -32.04 3.21 2.73
C GLN A 130 -31.66 3.52 1.27
N ILE A 131 -31.50 4.78 0.93
CA ILE A 131 -31.01 5.22 -0.39
C ILE A 131 -29.53 5.65 -0.28
N THR A 132 -28.71 5.14 -1.20
CA THR A 132 -27.29 5.44 -1.26
C THR A 132 -27.00 6.48 -2.35
N THR A 133 -26.17 7.47 -2.04
CA THR A 133 -25.78 8.51 -3.00
C THR A 133 -25.03 7.94 -4.19
N ASN A 134 -25.38 8.43 -5.37
CA ASN A 134 -24.74 8.07 -6.64
C ASN A 134 -23.43 8.84 -6.86
N THR A 135 -22.79 8.67 -8.02
CA THR A 135 -21.53 9.35 -8.41
C THR A 135 -21.61 10.89 -8.41
N LYS A 136 -22.82 11.46 -8.46
CA LYS A 136 -23.07 12.89 -8.33
C LYS A 136 -23.36 13.31 -6.88
N GLY A 137 -23.27 12.39 -5.91
CA GLY A 137 -23.60 12.62 -4.52
C GLY A 137 -25.10 12.74 -4.23
N ILE A 138 -25.98 12.26 -5.11
CA ILE A 138 -27.42 12.47 -5.00
C ILE A 138 -28.13 11.22 -4.50
N ALA A 139 -29.04 11.41 -3.50
CA ALA A 139 -30.01 10.45 -3.05
C ALA A 139 -31.37 11.14 -2.90
N SER A 140 -32.45 10.64 -3.54
CA SER A 140 -33.76 11.26 -3.57
C SER A 140 -34.83 10.34 -2.99
N PHE A 141 -35.65 10.90 -2.12
CA PHE A 141 -36.86 10.27 -1.55
C PHE A 141 -38.07 10.99 -2.13
N GLU A 142 -38.86 10.27 -2.91
CA GLU A 142 -39.99 10.80 -3.68
C GLU A 142 -41.33 10.42 -3.01
N ASP A 143 -42.43 11.04 -3.46
CA ASP A 143 -43.82 10.78 -3.03
C ASP A 143 -44.03 10.84 -1.51
N LEU A 144 -43.34 11.74 -0.86
CA LEU A 144 -43.42 11.89 0.60
C LEU A 144 -44.70 12.61 1.03
N LYS A 145 -45.42 12.04 2.00
CA LYS A 145 -46.53 12.74 2.67
C LYS A 145 -45.97 13.92 3.47
N LEU A 146 -46.77 14.98 3.59
CA LEU A 146 -46.35 16.17 4.31
C LEU A 146 -46.06 15.88 5.79
N GLY A 147 -45.04 16.52 6.37
CA GLY A 147 -44.68 16.30 7.76
C GLY A 147 -43.23 16.69 8.09
N PHE A 148 -42.80 16.32 9.30
CA PHE A 148 -41.39 16.44 9.68
C PHE A 148 -40.66 15.10 9.48
N TYR A 149 -39.48 15.17 8.90
CA TYR A 149 -38.61 14.02 8.61
C TYR A 149 -37.28 14.17 9.31
N VAL A 150 -36.87 13.17 10.10
CA VAL A 150 -35.50 13.02 10.56
C VAL A 150 -34.72 12.30 9.47
N VAL A 151 -33.67 12.91 8.98
CA VAL A 151 -32.72 12.33 8.00
C VAL A 151 -31.49 11.85 8.75
N VAL A 152 -31.16 10.58 8.59
CA VAL A 152 -30.03 9.93 9.25
C VAL A 152 -29.09 9.35 8.19
N GLU A 153 -27.79 9.69 8.27
CA GLU A 153 -26.76 9.00 7.50
C GLU A 153 -26.45 7.65 8.17
N THR A 154 -26.99 6.57 7.62
CA THR A 154 -26.93 5.21 8.18
C THR A 154 -25.80 4.37 7.63
N LYS A 155 -25.11 4.86 6.56
CA LYS A 155 -23.92 4.25 5.98
C LYS A 155 -22.96 5.34 5.55
N THR A 156 -21.71 5.24 5.99
CA THR A 156 -20.63 6.16 5.59
C THR A 156 -19.61 5.47 4.71
N PRO A 157 -19.10 6.12 3.64
CA PRO A 157 -17.93 5.65 2.90
C PRO A 157 -16.68 5.62 3.79
N ASP A 158 -15.74 4.71 3.51
CA ASP A 158 -14.50 4.51 4.30
C ASP A 158 -13.64 5.76 4.50
N LYS A 159 -13.69 6.70 3.54
CA LYS A 159 -12.94 7.96 3.60
C LYS A 159 -13.53 9.01 4.55
N VAL A 160 -14.72 8.77 5.06
CA VAL A 160 -15.39 9.69 5.99
C VAL A 160 -14.83 9.50 7.39
N THR A 161 -14.28 10.57 7.95
CA THR A 161 -13.75 10.59 9.33
C THR A 161 -14.78 11.07 10.33
N LYS A 162 -15.73 11.87 9.86
CA LYS A 162 -16.87 12.31 10.64
C LYS A 162 -18.11 12.40 9.76
N ALA A 163 -19.10 11.55 10.06
CA ALA A 163 -20.42 11.61 9.44
C ALA A 163 -21.19 12.86 9.91
N ILE A 164 -22.16 13.28 9.11
CA ILE A 164 -23.08 14.31 9.54
C ILE A 164 -24.00 13.76 10.63
N GLU A 165 -24.30 14.60 11.62
CA GLU A 165 -25.31 14.30 12.62
C GLU A 165 -26.71 14.27 11.97
N PRO A 166 -27.67 13.51 12.49
CA PRO A 166 -29.05 13.55 12.03
C PRO A 166 -29.62 14.96 12.03
N PHE A 167 -30.47 15.26 11.08
CA PHE A 167 -31.10 16.57 10.97
C PHE A 167 -32.58 16.47 10.60
N LEU A 168 -33.35 17.51 10.93
CA LEU A 168 -34.77 17.60 10.70
C LEU A 168 -35.08 18.36 9.42
N VAL A 169 -36.01 17.87 8.61
CA VAL A 169 -36.50 18.50 7.38
C VAL A 169 -38.00 18.54 7.43
N SER A 170 -38.61 19.69 7.14
CA SER A 170 -40.08 19.78 6.91
C SER A 170 -40.37 19.63 5.41
N VAL A 171 -41.44 18.92 5.10
CA VAL A 171 -42.05 18.78 3.77
C VAL A 171 -43.50 19.19 3.88
N PRO A 172 -43.92 20.34 3.31
CA PRO A 172 -43.10 21.33 2.61
C PRO A 172 -42.27 22.18 3.54
N MET A 173 -41.29 22.87 2.97
CA MET A 173 -40.48 23.91 3.61
C MET A 173 -40.92 25.29 3.08
N THR A 174 -40.72 26.34 3.85
CA THR A 174 -40.94 27.70 3.31
C THR A 174 -39.82 28.13 2.38
N THR A 175 -40.15 28.88 1.34
CA THR A 175 -39.14 29.59 0.55
C THR A 175 -38.33 30.57 1.44
N LYS A 176 -37.16 31.00 0.96
CA LYS A 176 -36.27 31.93 1.68
C LYS A 176 -36.99 33.22 2.08
N ASP A 177 -37.86 33.72 1.21
CA ASP A 177 -38.63 34.96 1.44
C ASP A 177 -39.88 34.73 2.31
N GLY A 178 -40.21 33.43 2.61
CA GLY A 178 -41.32 33.03 3.48
C GLY A 178 -42.71 33.19 2.86
N ASP A 179 -42.81 33.48 1.55
CA ASP A 179 -44.06 33.79 0.86
C ASP A 179 -44.67 32.58 0.12
N ASN A 180 -43.93 31.47 -0.01
CA ASN A 180 -44.38 30.28 -0.72
C ASN A 180 -43.88 29.00 -0.05
N TRP A 181 -44.29 27.84 -0.57
CA TRP A 181 -43.96 26.49 -0.09
C TRP A 181 -43.17 25.72 -1.10
N LEU A 182 -42.07 25.09 -0.65
CA LEU A 182 -41.25 24.15 -1.40
C LEU A 182 -41.67 22.73 -1.00
N TYR A 183 -42.26 21.99 -1.93
CA TYR A 183 -42.61 20.60 -1.75
C TYR A 183 -41.46 19.67 -2.11
N ASP A 184 -40.63 20.10 -3.06
CA ASP A 184 -39.37 19.43 -3.43
C ASP A 184 -38.24 20.12 -2.67
N VAL A 185 -37.80 19.48 -1.57
CA VAL A 185 -36.83 20.06 -0.66
C VAL A 185 -35.44 19.51 -0.94
N HIS A 186 -34.47 20.37 -1.20
CA HIS A 186 -33.08 20.03 -1.44
C HIS A 186 -32.22 20.36 -0.22
N VAL A 187 -31.39 19.40 0.20
CA VAL A 187 -30.49 19.53 1.35
C VAL A 187 -29.04 19.19 0.95
N TYR A 188 -28.07 19.91 1.52
CA TYR A 188 -26.66 19.84 1.12
C TYR A 188 -25.74 19.44 2.29
N PRO A 189 -25.92 18.23 2.87
CA PRO A 189 -25.10 17.78 3.97
C PRO A 189 -23.66 17.49 3.51
N LYS A 190 -22.68 17.75 4.39
CA LYS A 190 -21.25 17.60 4.13
C LYS A 190 -20.61 16.69 5.16
N ASN A 191 -19.73 15.79 4.74
CA ASN A 191 -18.88 15.00 5.62
C ASN A 191 -17.44 15.49 5.58
N GLU A 192 -16.78 15.43 6.73
CA GLU A 192 -15.34 15.62 6.79
C GLU A 192 -14.65 14.35 6.32
N THR A 193 -13.66 14.47 5.44
CA THR A 193 -12.86 13.37 4.93
C THR A 193 -11.39 13.64 5.16
N THR A 194 -10.64 12.58 5.50
CA THR A 194 -9.19 12.65 5.69
C THR A 194 -8.52 11.61 4.82
N TYR A 195 -7.43 12.01 4.18
CA TYR A 195 -6.62 11.14 3.35
C TYR A 195 -5.21 11.03 3.90
N GLY A 196 -4.65 9.85 3.81
CA GLY A 196 -3.28 9.58 4.17
C GLY A 196 -2.38 9.38 2.96
N GLY A 197 -1.10 9.18 3.26
CA GLY A 197 -0.11 8.86 2.24
C GLY A 197 0.99 7.97 2.80
N VAL A 198 1.69 7.28 1.89
CA VAL A 198 2.77 6.35 2.20
C VAL A 198 3.90 6.51 1.19
N THR A 199 5.12 6.34 1.67
CA THR A 199 6.32 6.24 0.83
C THR A 199 6.85 4.81 0.89
N LEU A 200 7.06 4.17 -0.25
CA LEU A 200 7.82 2.93 -0.36
C LEU A 200 9.25 3.27 -0.77
N GLU A 201 10.25 2.74 -0.06
CA GLU A 201 11.67 2.79 -0.43
C GLU A 201 12.18 1.42 -0.83
N LYS A 202 12.52 1.25 -2.10
CA LYS A 202 13.10 0.03 -2.65
C LYS A 202 14.62 0.07 -2.62
N GLN A 203 15.20 -0.90 -1.93
CA GLN A 203 16.64 -0.99 -1.70
C GLN A 203 17.18 -2.35 -2.15
N GLY A 204 18.48 -2.39 -2.46
CA GLY A 204 19.23 -3.62 -2.67
C GLY A 204 19.86 -4.14 -1.38
N ASN A 205 21.07 -4.72 -1.50
CA ASN A 205 21.79 -5.32 -0.38
C ASN A 205 22.14 -4.30 0.71
N THR A 206 22.36 -3.04 0.33
CA THR A 206 22.69 -1.94 1.23
C THR A 206 21.67 -0.80 1.10
N LYS A 207 21.61 0.07 2.10
CA LYS A 207 20.75 1.27 2.07
C LYS A 207 21.11 2.22 0.91
N ALA A 208 22.35 2.18 0.44
CA ALA A 208 22.82 3.00 -0.68
C ALA A 208 22.33 2.46 -2.04
N ASP A 209 22.02 1.17 -2.15
CA ASP A 209 21.56 0.54 -3.39
C ASP A 209 20.10 0.89 -3.63
N LYS A 210 19.85 1.98 -4.34
CA LYS A 210 18.48 2.43 -4.67
C LYS A 210 18.02 1.76 -5.98
N LEU A 211 16.98 0.92 -5.91
CA LEU A 211 16.48 0.18 -7.06
C LEU A 211 15.36 0.96 -7.76
N ALA A 212 15.69 1.57 -8.89
CA ALA A 212 14.76 2.30 -9.74
C ALA A 212 14.04 1.38 -10.74
N GLY A 213 12.85 1.77 -11.19
CA GLY A 213 12.08 1.05 -12.22
C GLY A 213 11.39 -0.24 -11.72
N VAL A 214 11.42 -0.51 -10.42
CA VAL A 214 10.72 -1.65 -9.82
C VAL A 214 9.23 -1.33 -9.76
N LYS A 215 8.38 -2.28 -10.24
CA LYS A 215 6.93 -2.10 -10.29
C LYS A 215 6.25 -2.81 -9.11
N PHE A 216 5.23 -2.16 -8.60
CA PHE A 216 4.38 -2.67 -7.53
C PHE A 216 2.91 -2.60 -7.92
N GLU A 217 2.10 -3.46 -7.31
CA GLU A 217 0.67 -3.26 -7.14
C GLU A 217 0.40 -2.72 -5.74
N LEU A 218 -0.57 -1.81 -5.65
CA LEU A 218 -1.16 -1.38 -4.39
C LEU A 218 -2.56 -1.98 -4.30
N GLN A 219 -2.88 -2.63 -3.18
CA GLN A 219 -4.17 -3.26 -2.96
C GLN A 219 -4.78 -2.76 -1.66
N LYS A 220 -6.11 -2.59 -1.64
CA LYS A 220 -6.91 -2.28 -0.45
C LYS A 220 -7.70 -3.49 0.00
N LYS A 221 -7.79 -3.73 1.28
CA LYS A 221 -8.59 -4.80 1.89
C LYS A 221 -10.04 -4.35 2.04
N THR A 222 -10.97 -5.12 1.48
CA THR A 222 -12.41 -4.93 1.62
C THR A 222 -13.03 -6.25 2.09
N GLY A 223 -13.45 -6.28 3.35
CA GLY A 223 -13.81 -7.54 4.00
C GLY A 223 -12.65 -8.53 4.02
N ASN A 224 -12.80 -9.68 3.36
CA ASN A 224 -11.74 -10.70 3.24
C ASN A 224 -11.01 -10.68 1.88
N THR A 225 -11.31 -9.72 1.01
CA THR A 225 -10.72 -9.63 -0.33
C THR A 225 -9.75 -8.46 -0.45
N TRP A 226 -8.82 -8.58 -1.42
CA TRP A 226 -7.88 -7.54 -1.78
C TRP A 226 -8.21 -7.05 -3.20
N THR A 227 -8.37 -5.74 -3.37
CA THR A 227 -8.67 -5.11 -4.66
C THR A 227 -7.59 -4.10 -5.03
N ASN A 228 -7.24 -4.05 -6.31
CA ASN A 228 -6.21 -3.15 -6.80
C ASN A 228 -6.65 -1.68 -6.68
N VAL A 229 -5.76 -0.83 -6.20
CA VAL A 229 -5.92 0.62 -6.12
C VAL A 229 -5.04 1.25 -7.17
N THR A 230 -5.65 1.79 -8.22
CA THR A 230 -4.95 2.36 -9.38
C THR A 230 -5.02 3.89 -9.44
N THR A 231 -5.89 4.48 -8.63
CA THR A 231 -6.10 5.92 -8.57
C THR A 231 -6.12 6.43 -7.13
N SER A 232 -5.71 7.68 -6.95
CA SER A 232 -5.84 8.38 -5.67
C SER A 232 -7.32 8.64 -5.35
N GLU A 233 -7.79 8.25 -4.18
CA GLU A 233 -9.19 8.43 -3.76
C GLU A 233 -9.51 9.91 -3.50
N SER A 234 -8.49 10.76 -3.21
CA SER A 234 -8.70 12.18 -2.96
C SER A 234 -8.95 13.00 -4.23
N ASN A 235 -8.37 12.61 -5.36
CA ASN A 235 -8.43 13.43 -6.59
C ASN A 235 -8.65 12.63 -7.88
N GLY A 236 -8.74 11.29 -7.82
CA GLY A 236 -8.95 10.42 -8.98
C GLY A 236 -7.74 10.27 -9.92
N ASN A 237 -6.61 10.89 -9.61
CA ASN A 237 -5.42 10.79 -10.45
C ASN A 237 -4.82 9.40 -10.41
N ALA A 238 -4.32 8.92 -11.55
CA ALA A 238 -3.63 7.65 -11.65
C ALA A 238 -2.39 7.61 -10.74
N LEU A 239 -2.21 6.50 -10.03
CA LEU A 239 -1.04 6.27 -9.18
C LEU A 239 0.14 5.80 -10.03
N ASN A 240 1.32 6.36 -9.78
CA ASN A 240 2.56 5.84 -10.33
C ASN A 240 3.20 4.88 -9.33
N LEU A 241 3.04 3.58 -9.58
CA LEU A 241 3.54 2.50 -8.72
C LEU A 241 4.87 1.92 -9.23
N ILE A 242 5.70 2.75 -9.84
CA ILE A 242 7.05 2.42 -10.32
C ILE A 242 8.07 3.25 -9.53
N THR A 243 9.11 2.60 -8.98
CA THR A 243 10.14 3.31 -8.22
C THR A 243 10.93 4.28 -9.10
N ASN A 244 11.08 5.50 -8.60
CA ASN A 244 11.87 6.55 -9.23
C ASN A 244 13.40 6.30 -9.10
N LYS A 245 14.22 7.24 -9.61
CA LYS A 245 15.70 7.18 -9.52
C LYS A 245 16.25 7.06 -8.09
N ASN A 246 15.47 7.43 -7.08
CA ASN A 246 15.85 7.30 -5.66
C ASN A 246 15.32 5.99 -5.05
N GLY A 247 14.76 5.08 -5.85
CA GLY A 247 14.12 3.85 -5.38
C GLY A 247 12.81 4.09 -4.66
N GLN A 248 12.10 5.20 -4.90
CA GLN A 248 10.91 5.57 -4.13
C GLN A 248 9.64 5.57 -4.97
N ILE A 249 8.54 5.14 -4.34
CA ILE A 249 7.16 5.39 -4.74
C ILE A 249 6.54 6.25 -3.65
N ARG A 250 5.88 7.36 -4.04
CA ARG A 250 5.02 8.14 -3.15
C ARG A 250 3.58 7.97 -3.57
N VAL A 251 2.74 7.59 -2.62
CA VAL A 251 1.28 7.52 -2.79
C VAL A 251 0.63 8.45 -1.79
N ASP A 252 -0.24 9.32 -2.26
CA ASP A 252 -1.04 10.24 -1.47
C ASP A 252 -2.53 10.07 -1.82
N GLY A 253 -3.40 10.53 -0.94
CA GLY A 253 -4.83 10.50 -1.16
C GLY A 253 -5.48 9.13 -0.95
N LEU A 254 -4.94 8.34 -0.02
CA LEU A 254 -5.53 7.08 0.43
C LEU A 254 -6.53 7.33 1.55
N SER A 255 -7.74 6.80 1.43
CA SER A 255 -8.73 6.82 2.51
C SER A 255 -8.33 5.91 3.66
N GLN A 256 -9.02 6.00 4.79
CA GLN A 256 -8.86 5.05 5.89
C GLN A 256 -9.01 3.61 5.40
N GLY A 257 -8.12 2.72 5.85
CA GLY A 257 -8.18 1.30 5.49
C GLY A 257 -6.87 0.56 5.65
N THR A 258 -6.90 -0.73 5.36
CA THR A 258 -5.72 -1.60 5.30
C THR A 258 -5.31 -1.78 3.85
N TYR A 259 -4.05 -1.55 3.58
CA TYR A 259 -3.45 -1.63 2.24
C TYR A 259 -2.24 -2.55 2.25
N ARG A 260 -1.81 -2.98 1.05
CA ARG A 260 -0.55 -3.67 0.88
C ARG A 260 0.10 -3.35 -0.47
N PHE A 261 1.43 -3.32 -0.48
CA PHE A 261 2.20 -3.39 -1.72
C PHE A 261 2.62 -4.83 -2.01
N ILE A 262 2.58 -5.20 -3.30
CA ILE A 262 3.12 -6.45 -3.84
C ILE A 262 4.06 -6.09 -4.98
N GLU A 263 5.31 -6.60 -4.96
CA GLU A 263 6.25 -6.41 -6.07
C GLU A 263 5.84 -7.28 -7.27
N THR A 264 5.79 -6.70 -8.47
CA THR A 264 5.35 -7.40 -9.69
C THR A 264 6.43 -7.48 -10.75
N ASP A 265 7.40 -6.56 -10.74
CA ASP A 265 8.50 -6.53 -11.71
C ASP A 265 9.72 -5.83 -11.10
N ARG A 266 10.90 -6.44 -11.22
CA ARG A 266 12.15 -5.86 -10.72
C ARG A 266 12.74 -4.75 -11.60
N GLY A 267 12.14 -4.49 -12.77
CA GLY A 267 12.70 -3.59 -13.79
C GLY A 267 14.07 -4.07 -14.30
N ASN A 268 14.95 -3.13 -14.61
CA ASN A 268 16.30 -3.40 -15.12
C ASN A 268 17.32 -3.65 -13.97
N ASN A 269 16.90 -4.18 -12.84
CA ASN A 269 17.78 -4.46 -11.69
C ASN A 269 18.30 -5.91 -11.74
N ASP A 270 19.14 -6.22 -12.74
CA ASP A 270 19.68 -7.56 -12.93
C ASP A 270 20.53 -8.03 -11.76
N GLY A 271 20.40 -9.31 -11.48
CA GLY A 271 21.05 -9.98 -10.35
C GLY A 271 20.30 -9.85 -9.02
N TYR A 272 19.35 -8.91 -8.86
CA TYR A 272 18.50 -8.85 -7.67
C TYR A 272 17.33 -9.81 -7.79
N ILE A 273 17.03 -10.50 -6.70
CA ILE A 273 15.92 -11.48 -6.61
C ILE A 273 14.62 -10.72 -6.31
N MET A 274 13.67 -10.75 -7.24
CA MET A 274 12.33 -10.20 -7.04
C MET A 274 11.54 -11.04 -6.04
N ASP A 275 10.89 -10.43 -5.05
CA ASP A 275 9.95 -11.11 -4.14
C ASP A 275 8.50 -10.72 -4.46
N GLY A 276 7.87 -11.48 -5.34
CA GLY A 276 6.47 -11.30 -5.76
C GLY A 276 5.44 -11.93 -4.81
N VAL A 277 5.85 -12.48 -3.66
CA VAL A 277 4.94 -13.16 -2.72
C VAL A 277 4.79 -12.47 -1.38
N THR A 278 5.79 -11.70 -0.95
CA THR A 278 5.75 -11.03 0.35
C THR A 278 4.90 -9.77 0.29
N PRO A 279 3.74 -9.72 1.01
CA PRO A 279 2.95 -8.50 1.09
C PRO A 279 3.56 -7.53 2.11
N TYR A 280 3.53 -6.25 1.78
CA TYR A 280 3.94 -5.16 2.68
C TYR A 280 2.70 -4.43 3.14
N GLU A 281 2.04 -4.97 4.17
CA GLU A 281 0.76 -4.47 4.70
C GLU A 281 0.97 -3.25 5.60
N PHE A 282 0.10 -2.23 5.44
CA PHE A 282 0.06 -1.02 6.24
C PHE A 282 -1.37 -0.53 6.44
N VAL A 283 -1.58 0.32 7.42
CA VAL A 283 -2.91 0.88 7.75
C VAL A 283 -2.85 2.40 7.63
N VAL A 284 -3.82 2.97 6.94
CA VAL A 284 -4.13 4.40 6.99
C VAL A 284 -5.25 4.60 8.01
N GLY A 285 -4.96 5.34 9.08
CA GLY A 285 -5.92 5.63 10.14
C GLY A 285 -6.94 6.71 9.75
N ALA A 286 -7.98 6.87 10.55
CA ALA A 286 -8.95 7.94 10.41
C ALA A 286 -8.32 9.35 10.51
N ASP A 287 -7.15 9.47 11.17
CA ASP A 287 -6.37 10.69 11.27
C ASP A 287 -5.42 10.91 10.06
N GLY A 288 -5.54 10.12 9.00
CA GLY A 288 -4.69 10.15 7.81
C GLY A 288 -3.26 9.66 8.04
N LYS A 289 -2.92 9.20 9.26
CA LYS A 289 -1.57 8.72 9.55
C LYS A 289 -1.41 7.27 9.17
N THR A 290 -0.26 6.95 8.59
CA THR A 290 0.10 5.60 8.21
C THR A 290 0.78 4.87 9.37
N THR A 291 0.40 3.60 9.58
CA THR A 291 1.01 2.67 10.52
C THR A 291 1.55 1.47 9.74
N TYR A 292 2.83 1.16 9.92
CA TYR A 292 3.50 0.00 9.37
C TYR A 292 4.22 -0.77 10.47
N LYS A 293 3.98 -2.09 10.58
CA LYS A 293 4.55 -2.96 11.64
C LYS A 293 4.35 -2.36 13.04
N ASP A 294 3.13 -1.92 13.35
CA ASP A 294 2.70 -1.32 14.62
C ASP A 294 3.40 -0.01 15.00
N LYS A 295 4.11 0.60 14.05
CA LYS A 295 4.74 1.91 14.23
C LYS A 295 4.07 2.95 13.35
N LYS A 296 3.93 4.17 13.89
CA LYS A 296 3.47 5.34 13.10
C LYS A 296 4.59 5.79 12.17
N GLU A 297 4.74 5.07 11.08
CA GLU A 297 5.75 5.33 10.04
C GLU A 297 5.04 5.42 8.68
N ASN A 298 5.31 6.47 7.95
CA ASN A 298 4.79 6.65 6.59
C ASN A 298 5.77 6.14 5.52
N THR A 299 6.85 5.48 5.91
CA THR A 299 7.87 4.95 5.00
C THR A 299 8.02 3.44 5.19
N ILE A 300 7.84 2.70 4.10
CA ILE A 300 7.97 1.24 4.03
C ILE A 300 9.23 0.90 3.26
N THR A 301 10.21 0.28 3.92
CA THR A 301 11.43 -0.19 3.27
C THR A 301 11.23 -1.61 2.75
N VAL A 302 11.43 -1.78 1.44
CA VAL A 302 11.38 -3.06 0.74
C VAL A 302 12.75 -3.38 0.14
N LYS A 303 13.26 -4.60 0.37
CA LYS A 303 14.58 -5.02 -0.10
C LYS A 303 14.49 -6.16 -1.10
N ASN A 304 15.30 -6.07 -2.16
CA ASN A 304 15.68 -7.22 -2.96
C ASN A 304 17.16 -7.52 -2.70
N GLU A 305 17.47 -8.80 -2.53
CA GLU A 305 18.85 -9.22 -2.32
C GLU A 305 19.46 -9.75 -3.61
N LYS A 306 20.76 -9.51 -3.74
CA LYS A 306 21.60 -10.10 -4.77
C LYS A 306 22.62 -11.00 -4.07
N PRO A 307 22.70 -12.29 -4.41
CA PRO A 307 23.78 -13.15 -3.94
C PRO A 307 25.14 -12.61 -4.37
N ASN A 308 26.18 -13.09 -3.74
CA ASN A 308 27.55 -12.78 -4.17
C ASN A 308 28.36 -14.07 -4.21
N LEU A 309 29.29 -14.15 -5.16
CA LEU A 309 30.25 -15.23 -5.31
C LEU A 309 31.63 -14.63 -5.52
N THR A 310 32.65 -15.19 -4.82
CA THR A 310 34.06 -14.89 -5.10
C THR A 310 34.86 -16.19 -5.10
N LYS A 311 35.87 -16.28 -5.96
CA LYS A 311 36.78 -17.41 -6.07
C LYS A 311 38.21 -16.97 -5.85
N LYS A 312 38.97 -17.77 -5.06
CA LYS A 312 40.38 -17.51 -4.76
C LYS A 312 41.20 -18.78 -4.78
N VAL A 313 42.46 -18.65 -5.16
CA VAL A 313 43.48 -19.67 -5.04
C VAL A 313 44.37 -19.36 -3.83
N LYS A 314 44.89 -20.40 -3.17
CA LYS A 314 45.80 -20.22 -2.05
C LYS A 314 47.19 -19.89 -2.57
N ASP A 315 47.76 -18.79 -2.12
CA ASP A 315 49.12 -18.40 -2.45
C ASP A 315 50.14 -19.40 -1.91
N ARG A 316 51.04 -19.90 -2.77
CA ARG A 316 51.99 -20.93 -2.43
C ARG A 316 53.04 -20.45 -1.45
N THR A 317 53.38 -19.17 -1.46
CA THR A 317 54.47 -18.60 -0.69
C THR A 317 54.07 -18.25 0.74
N ASN A 318 52.91 -17.57 0.91
CA ASN A 318 52.47 -17.07 2.22
C ASN A 318 51.18 -17.71 2.73
N GLY A 319 50.53 -18.55 1.93
CA GLY A 319 49.32 -19.25 2.33
C GLY A 319 48.04 -18.39 2.34
N GLU A 320 48.10 -17.13 1.85
CA GLU A 320 46.94 -16.25 1.76
C GLU A 320 46.03 -16.62 0.57
N TRP A 321 44.77 -16.20 0.63
CA TRP A 321 43.82 -16.41 -0.45
C TRP A 321 43.83 -15.21 -1.41
N LYS A 322 44.30 -15.43 -2.63
CA LYS A 322 44.50 -14.41 -3.68
C LYS A 322 43.68 -14.73 -4.94
N GLN A 323 43.66 -13.82 -5.88
CA GLN A 323 43.04 -14.02 -7.19
C GLN A 323 43.93 -14.82 -8.10
N GLU A 324 45.21 -14.82 -7.83
CA GLU A 324 46.25 -15.50 -8.64
C GLU A 324 47.39 -16.02 -7.78
N SER A 325 48.05 -17.07 -8.21
CA SER A 325 49.27 -17.64 -7.61
C SER A 325 50.05 -18.47 -8.66
N ASP A 326 51.30 -18.85 -8.34
CA ASP A 326 52.12 -19.73 -9.14
C ASP A 326 52.20 -21.15 -8.56
N TYR A 327 52.16 -22.15 -9.43
CA TYR A 327 52.28 -23.56 -9.09
C TYR A 327 53.02 -24.34 -10.19
N ASN A 328 53.61 -25.50 -9.83
CA ASN A 328 54.22 -26.36 -10.84
C ASN A 328 53.18 -27.31 -11.45
N VAL A 329 53.42 -27.75 -12.68
CA VAL A 329 52.66 -28.81 -13.31
C VAL A 329 52.71 -30.06 -12.40
N GLY A 330 51.53 -30.65 -12.13
CA GLY A 330 51.35 -31.80 -11.24
C GLY A 330 51.00 -31.43 -9.78
N ASP A 331 51.19 -30.17 -9.37
CA ASP A 331 50.83 -29.72 -8.03
C ASP A 331 49.33 -29.77 -7.79
N MET A 332 48.94 -30.05 -6.52
CA MET A 332 47.57 -29.94 -6.05
C MET A 332 47.31 -28.54 -5.52
N VAL A 333 46.59 -27.77 -6.28
CA VAL A 333 46.28 -26.32 -6.05
C VAL A 333 45.05 -26.17 -5.20
N PRO A 334 45.13 -25.57 -3.99
CA PRO A 334 43.96 -25.34 -3.17
C PRO A 334 43.15 -24.13 -3.62
N TYR A 335 41.81 -24.29 -3.73
CA TYR A 335 40.87 -23.23 -4.07
C TYR A 335 39.84 -23.01 -2.99
N LYS A 336 39.27 -21.81 -2.96
CA LYS A 336 38.15 -21.44 -2.11
C LYS A 336 37.17 -20.58 -2.89
N ILE A 337 35.91 -21.04 -2.95
CA ILE A 337 34.76 -20.26 -3.40
C ILE A 337 34.03 -19.76 -2.16
N THR A 338 33.70 -18.49 -2.13
CA THR A 338 32.86 -17.90 -1.08
C THR A 338 31.53 -17.50 -1.68
N VAL A 339 30.44 -17.99 -1.13
CA VAL A 339 29.07 -17.67 -1.56
C VAL A 339 28.35 -16.93 -0.45
N LYS A 340 27.77 -15.76 -0.75
CA LYS A 340 26.83 -15.06 0.13
C LYS A 340 25.43 -15.58 -0.16
N VAL A 341 24.86 -16.31 0.76
CA VAL A 341 23.49 -16.84 0.68
C VAL A 341 22.50 -15.70 0.92
N PRO A 342 21.46 -15.53 0.09
CA PRO A 342 20.41 -14.55 0.34
C PRO A 342 19.55 -14.95 1.54
N SER A 343 18.93 -13.95 2.20
CA SER A 343 18.07 -14.21 3.38
C SER A 343 16.75 -14.90 3.06
N ASN A 344 16.37 -14.91 1.78
CA ASN A 344 15.16 -15.57 1.28
C ASN A 344 15.47 -16.87 0.52
N ILE A 345 16.62 -17.47 0.76
CA ILE A 345 17.09 -18.69 0.07
C ILE A 345 16.05 -19.79 0.07
N THR A 346 15.35 -20.00 1.18
CA THR A 346 14.35 -21.06 1.35
C THR A 346 13.14 -20.95 0.42
N LYS A 347 12.95 -19.78 -0.18
CA LYS A 347 11.89 -19.52 -1.17
C LYS A 347 12.37 -19.70 -2.62
N LEU A 348 13.66 -19.92 -2.84
CA LEU A 348 14.22 -20.10 -4.19
C LEU A 348 13.99 -21.54 -4.68
N LYS A 349 14.02 -21.70 -6.00
CA LYS A 349 13.95 -23.03 -6.64
C LYS A 349 15.34 -23.55 -7.04
N TYR A 350 16.23 -22.62 -7.41
CA TYR A 350 17.58 -22.95 -7.89
C TYR A 350 18.63 -22.18 -7.10
N PHE A 351 19.69 -22.89 -6.69
CA PHE A 351 20.91 -22.31 -6.11
C PHE A 351 22.05 -23.29 -6.31
N THR A 352 22.84 -23.11 -7.37
CA THR A 352 23.86 -24.08 -7.80
C THR A 352 25.16 -23.37 -8.12
N VAL A 353 26.26 -23.88 -7.57
CA VAL A 353 27.62 -23.45 -7.92
C VAL A 353 28.23 -24.47 -8.86
N THR A 354 28.72 -24.05 -10.03
CA THR A 354 29.46 -24.87 -10.98
C THR A 354 30.89 -24.37 -11.00
N ASP A 355 31.83 -25.30 -10.88
CA ASP A 355 33.27 -25.07 -11.03
C ASP A 355 33.74 -25.58 -12.38
N THR A 356 34.47 -24.76 -13.13
CA THR A 356 34.93 -25.07 -14.49
C THR A 356 36.41 -24.73 -14.63
N PRO A 357 37.33 -25.70 -14.44
CA PRO A 357 38.76 -25.47 -14.56
C PRO A 357 39.23 -25.59 -16.02
N THR A 358 40.23 -24.79 -16.37
CA THR A 358 40.98 -24.87 -17.65
C THR A 358 42.42 -25.27 -17.34
N ASN A 359 42.92 -26.33 -17.97
CA ASN A 359 44.23 -26.95 -17.70
C ASN A 359 44.43 -27.43 -16.26
N LEU A 360 43.35 -27.61 -15.52
CA LEU A 360 43.30 -28.19 -14.19
C LEU A 360 42.23 -29.33 -14.16
N LYS A 361 42.37 -30.20 -13.19
CA LYS A 361 41.31 -31.18 -12.87
C LYS A 361 41.04 -31.15 -11.39
N ASP A 362 39.79 -30.86 -11.02
CA ASP A 362 39.35 -30.81 -9.63
C ASP A 362 39.33 -32.23 -9.02
N ASP A 363 39.81 -32.31 -7.82
CA ASP A 363 39.65 -33.53 -7.00
C ASP A 363 38.35 -33.40 -6.18
N VAL A 364 37.28 -33.90 -6.75
CA VAL A 364 35.93 -33.81 -6.19
C VAL A 364 35.82 -34.43 -4.81
N SER A 365 36.68 -35.42 -4.49
CA SER A 365 36.73 -36.04 -3.16
C SER A 365 37.18 -35.08 -2.05
N THR A 366 37.82 -33.95 -2.42
CA THR A 366 38.33 -32.94 -1.49
C THR A 366 37.35 -31.78 -1.29
N VAL A 367 36.19 -31.78 -1.98
CA VAL A 367 35.19 -30.70 -1.88
C VAL A 367 34.55 -30.73 -0.50
N ALA A 368 34.65 -29.62 0.20
CA ALA A 368 34.03 -29.42 1.51
C ALA A 368 33.28 -28.07 1.54
N VAL A 369 32.03 -28.10 2.03
CA VAL A 369 31.19 -26.91 2.19
C VAL A 369 31.07 -26.58 3.67
N LYS A 370 31.40 -25.36 4.06
CA LYS A 370 31.43 -24.91 5.47
C LYS A 370 30.79 -23.54 5.66
N GLU A 371 30.18 -23.35 6.83
CA GLU A 371 29.84 -22.03 7.42
C GLU A 371 30.85 -21.75 8.53
N GLY A 372 31.71 -20.75 8.31
CA GLY A 372 32.89 -20.57 9.18
C GLY A 372 33.79 -21.80 9.20
N ASN A 373 33.94 -22.44 10.38
CA ASN A 373 34.67 -23.69 10.56
C ASN A 373 33.76 -24.93 10.63
N THR A 374 32.45 -24.78 10.61
CA THR A 374 31.47 -25.85 10.77
C THR A 374 31.07 -26.38 9.39
N ALA A 375 31.06 -27.72 9.23
CA ALA A 375 30.56 -28.32 7.99
C ALA A 375 29.07 -28.04 7.82
N VAL A 376 28.66 -27.71 6.58
CA VAL A 376 27.26 -27.62 6.20
C VAL A 376 26.66 -29.05 6.22
N GLU A 377 25.44 -29.20 6.71
CA GLU A 377 24.73 -30.44 6.79
C GLU A 377 24.61 -31.14 5.40
N GLY A 378 24.89 -32.43 5.33
CA GLY A 378 24.96 -33.13 4.06
C GLY A 378 23.65 -33.21 3.28
N GLU A 379 22.51 -32.99 3.93
CA GLU A 379 21.22 -32.92 3.26
C GLU A 379 20.97 -31.59 2.54
N ALA A 380 21.72 -30.53 2.91
CA ALA A 380 21.52 -29.16 2.37
C ALA A 380 22.17 -29.00 0.99
N TYR A 381 23.02 -29.90 0.54
CA TYR A 381 23.66 -29.83 -0.76
C TYR A 381 24.08 -31.19 -1.31
N LYS A 382 24.33 -31.28 -2.63
CA LYS A 382 24.90 -32.40 -3.33
C LYS A 382 26.08 -31.95 -4.17
N VAL A 383 27.15 -32.75 -4.19
CA VAL A 383 28.30 -32.54 -5.06
C VAL A 383 28.28 -33.60 -6.18
N ALA A 384 28.52 -33.19 -7.41
CA ALA A 384 28.62 -34.06 -8.56
C ALA A 384 29.76 -33.62 -9.47
N GLU A 385 30.44 -34.59 -10.11
CA GLU A 385 31.46 -34.34 -11.15
C GLU A 385 30.81 -33.64 -12.37
N ALA A 386 31.52 -32.68 -12.98
CA ALA A 386 31.11 -31.97 -14.18
C ALA A 386 32.32 -31.74 -15.08
N GLY A 387 32.62 -32.70 -15.95
CA GLY A 387 33.84 -32.66 -16.79
C GLY A 387 35.12 -32.75 -15.95
N ASN A 388 35.99 -31.76 -16.07
CA ASN A 388 37.15 -31.64 -15.19
C ASN A 388 36.88 -30.92 -13.85
N GLY A 389 35.66 -30.39 -13.67
CA GLY A 389 35.21 -29.66 -12.50
C GLY A 389 34.12 -30.36 -11.75
N PHE A 390 33.30 -29.61 -11.03
CA PHE A 390 32.19 -30.15 -10.24
C PHE A 390 31.01 -29.15 -10.17
N THR A 391 29.87 -29.66 -9.70
CA THR A 391 28.74 -28.86 -9.27
C THR A 391 28.44 -29.05 -7.79
N VAL A 392 28.06 -27.98 -7.10
CA VAL A 392 27.43 -28.03 -5.77
C VAL A 392 26.02 -27.50 -5.93
N THR A 393 25.03 -28.39 -5.88
CA THR A 393 23.62 -28.05 -5.95
C THR A 393 23.07 -28.02 -4.53
N PHE A 394 22.66 -26.85 -4.07
CA PHE A 394 22.03 -26.68 -2.78
C PHE A 394 20.54 -27.00 -2.88
N ASP A 395 19.96 -27.57 -1.81
CA ASP A 395 18.52 -27.69 -1.63
C ASP A 395 18.03 -26.46 -0.86
N PRO A 396 17.40 -25.46 -1.52
CA PRO A 396 16.98 -24.24 -0.86
C PRO A 396 16.09 -24.48 0.35
N THR A 397 15.26 -25.53 0.34
CA THR A 397 14.33 -25.85 1.44
C THR A 397 15.04 -26.30 2.73
N LYS A 398 16.29 -26.72 2.64
CA LYS A 398 17.15 -27.15 3.74
C LYS A 398 18.14 -26.07 4.20
N MET A 399 18.05 -24.85 3.63
CA MET A 399 19.02 -23.79 3.84
C MET A 399 18.63 -22.77 4.93
N THR A 400 17.59 -23.01 5.73
CA THR A 400 17.10 -22.09 6.77
C THR A 400 18.21 -21.63 7.72
N SER A 401 19.05 -22.55 8.19
CA SER A 401 20.17 -22.22 9.09
C SER A 401 21.26 -21.36 8.46
N TYR A 402 21.25 -21.22 7.14
CA TYR A 402 22.28 -20.52 6.36
C TYR A 402 21.77 -19.22 5.71
N GLU A 403 20.54 -18.81 5.96
CA GLU A 403 19.97 -17.56 5.46
C GLU A 403 20.86 -16.36 5.81
N GLY A 404 21.22 -15.57 4.81
CA GLY A 404 22.04 -14.38 4.97
C GLY A 404 23.51 -14.64 5.36
N LYS A 405 23.96 -15.90 5.43
CA LYS A 405 25.33 -16.27 5.84
C LYS A 405 26.29 -16.40 4.65
N LYS A 406 27.59 -16.54 4.95
CA LYS A 406 28.61 -16.87 3.98
C LYS A 406 28.97 -18.34 4.08
N LEU A 407 28.93 -19.03 2.95
CA LEU A 407 29.42 -20.40 2.82
C LEU A 407 30.75 -20.41 2.08
N PHE A 408 31.63 -21.33 2.46
CA PHE A 408 32.94 -21.57 1.87
C PHE A 408 32.96 -22.96 1.26
N ILE A 409 33.20 -23.05 -0.05
CA ILE A 409 33.46 -24.29 -0.75
C ILE A 409 34.98 -24.35 -0.97
N THR A 410 35.65 -25.33 -0.33
CA THR A 410 37.08 -25.53 -0.44
C THR A 410 37.38 -26.87 -1.09
N TYR A 411 38.39 -26.95 -1.93
CA TYR A 411 38.80 -28.14 -2.65
C TYR A 411 40.21 -28.00 -3.18
N LYS A 412 40.74 -29.03 -3.82
CA LYS A 412 42.04 -29.05 -4.52
C LYS A 412 41.85 -29.41 -5.98
N ALA A 413 42.68 -28.82 -6.86
CA ALA A 413 42.72 -29.13 -8.29
C ALA A 413 44.13 -29.48 -8.70
N LYS A 414 44.31 -30.51 -9.50
CA LYS A 414 45.61 -30.87 -10.07
C LYS A 414 45.92 -30.03 -11.29
N LEU A 415 47.08 -29.35 -11.32
CA LEU A 415 47.56 -28.62 -12.49
C LEU A 415 48.07 -29.64 -13.50
N LEU A 416 47.43 -29.68 -14.68
CA LEU A 416 47.70 -30.73 -15.71
C LEU A 416 48.92 -30.37 -16.56
N SER A 417 49.47 -31.37 -17.27
CA SER A 417 50.58 -31.21 -18.21
C SER A 417 50.21 -30.32 -19.42
N THR A 418 48.94 -30.08 -19.64
CA THR A 418 48.44 -29.14 -20.66
C THR A 418 48.51 -27.67 -20.21
N ALA A 419 49.00 -27.40 -19.00
CA ALA A 419 49.12 -26.08 -18.46
C ALA A 419 50.03 -25.21 -19.31
N GLU A 420 49.57 -24.02 -19.65
CA GLU A 420 50.32 -23.08 -20.48
C GLU A 420 51.31 -22.28 -19.66
N THR A 421 52.54 -22.11 -20.23
CA THR A 421 53.69 -21.48 -19.54
C THR A 421 53.96 -20.05 -19.95
N THR A 422 53.21 -19.50 -20.91
CA THR A 422 53.57 -18.21 -21.58
C THR A 422 52.41 -17.28 -21.76
N LYS A 423 51.65 -16.91 -20.85
CA LYS A 423 50.62 -15.86 -20.97
C LYS A 423 49.18 -16.28 -20.80
N VAL A 424 48.82 -17.50 -20.72
CA VAL A 424 47.41 -17.84 -20.79
C VAL A 424 46.99 -18.65 -19.59
N ASP A 425 45.96 -18.33 -19.22
CA ASP A 425 45.00 -18.73 -18.28
C ASP A 425 44.91 -20.24 -17.99
N ASN A 426 45.71 -20.71 -17.05
CA ASN A 426 45.29 -21.86 -16.31
C ASN A 426 44.27 -21.40 -15.30
N SER A 427 43.08 -21.02 -15.80
CA SER A 427 42.05 -20.40 -14.99
C SER A 427 41.08 -21.44 -14.44
N ASN A 428 40.53 -21.13 -13.29
CA ASN A 428 39.43 -21.88 -12.76
C ASN A 428 38.25 -20.94 -12.41
N THR A 429 37.11 -21.13 -13.09
CA THR A 429 35.92 -20.26 -13.01
C THR A 429 34.86 -20.90 -12.18
N ALA A 430 34.34 -20.18 -11.18
CA ALA A 430 33.13 -20.55 -10.44
C ALA A 430 31.95 -19.74 -10.95
N LYS A 431 30.84 -20.39 -11.21
CA LYS A 431 29.56 -19.78 -11.60
C LYS A 431 28.49 -20.16 -10.59
N LEU A 432 27.82 -19.17 -9.99
CA LEU A 432 26.60 -19.34 -9.22
C LEU A 432 25.39 -19.08 -10.13
N GLU A 433 24.50 -20.04 -10.24
CA GLU A 433 23.17 -19.92 -10.86
C GLU A 433 22.09 -19.98 -9.80
N TYR A 434 21.14 -19.04 -9.82
CA TYR A 434 20.09 -18.92 -8.81
C TYR A 434 18.78 -18.40 -9.39
N SER A 435 17.66 -18.71 -8.72
CA SER A 435 16.34 -18.14 -9.06
C SER A 435 16.36 -16.64 -8.94
N ASN A 436 15.93 -15.90 -9.97
CA ASN A 436 15.88 -14.45 -9.94
C ASN A 436 14.51 -13.87 -9.54
N LYS A 437 13.51 -14.75 -9.29
CA LYS A 437 12.18 -14.37 -8.84
C LYS A 437 11.65 -15.39 -7.82
N ILE A 438 10.88 -14.90 -6.88
CA ILE A 438 10.02 -15.70 -5.99
C ILE A 438 8.58 -15.43 -6.45
N LEU A 439 7.90 -16.49 -6.93
CA LEU A 439 6.56 -16.41 -7.49
C LEU A 439 5.55 -17.12 -6.59
N PRO A 440 4.28 -16.66 -6.52
CA PRO A 440 3.25 -17.27 -5.68
C PRO A 440 2.84 -18.67 -6.14
N ASN A 441 3.11 -19.02 -7.39
CA ASN A 441 2.79 -20.32 -7.99
C ASN A 441 4.05 -21.02 -8.46
N ALA A 442 4.00 -22.33 -8.70
CA ALA A 442 5.11 -23.17 -9.12
C ALA A 442 5.64 -22.88 -10.55
N GLY A 443 5.50 -21.66 -11.06
CA GLY A 443 6.04 -21.22 -12.33
C GLY A 443 7.57 -21.26 -12.37
N ASP A 444 8.15 -21.11 -13.57
CA ASP A 444 9.60 -20.97 -13.71
C ASP A 444 10.02 -19.58 -13.19
N PRO A 445 10.82 -19.52 -12.12
CA PRO A 445 11.26 -18.25 -11.54
C PRO A 445 12.32 -17.53 -12.40
N GLY A 446 12.75 -18.12 -13.52
CA GLY A 446 13.92 -17.66 -14.26
C GLY A 446 15.21 -17.79 -13.46
N LYS A 447 16.34 -17.47 -14.08
CA LYS A 447 17.65 -17.61 -13.48
C LYS A 447 18.54 -16.41 -13.79
N ASP A 448 19.39 -16.04 -12.82
CA ASP A 448 20.54 -15.17 -13.01
C ASP A 448 21.81 -15.90 -12.65
N THR A 449 22.95 -15.37 -13.12
CA THR A 449 24.27 -15.95 -12.86
C THR A 449 25.25 -14.89 -12.37
N ILE A 450 26.20 -15.36 -11.54
CA ILE A 450 27.37 -14.59 -11.11
C ILE A 450 28.59 -15.45 -11.30
N GLU A 451 29.66 -14.89 -11.86
CA GLU A 451 30.92 -15.61 -12.10
C GLU A 451 32.10 -14.89 -11.48
N ASP A 452 33.06 -15.66 -11.02
CA ASP A 452 34.40 -15.18 -10.63
C ASP A 452 35.45 -16.26 -10.92
N LYS A 453 36.68 -15.86 -11.19
CA LYS A 453 37.76 -16.78 -11.54
C LYS A 453 39.03 -16.51 -10.75
N ALA A 454 39.82 -17.57 -10.55
CA ALA A 454 41.20 -17.48 -10.05
C ALA A 454 42.18 -18.11 -11.07
N ILE A 455 43.37 -17.57 -11.12
CA ILE A 455 44.36 -17.91 -12.15
C ILE A 455 45.58 -18.55 -11.51
N VAL A 456 46.12 -19.57 -12.17
CA VAL A 456 47.40 -20.22 -11.80
C VAL A 456 48.42 -20.04 -12.91
N TYR A 457 49.55 -19.46 -12.54
CA TYR A 457 50.68 -19.35 -13.43
C TYR A 457 51.64 -20.53 -13.22
N THR A 458 52.25 -21.00 -14.32
CA THR A 458 53.36 -21.93 -14.29
C THR A 458 54.46 -21.47 -15.26
N PHE A 459 55.70 -21.81 -14.94
CA PHE A 459 56.86 -21.32 -15.70
C PHE A 459 57.69 -22.49 -16.18
N LYS A 460 58.30 -22.37 -17.40
CA LYS A 460 59.24 -23.32 -17.97
C LYS A 460 60.63 -22.74 -17.93
N LEU A 461 61.57 -23.42 -17.30
CA LEU A 461 62.96 -23.07 -17.33
C LEU A 461 63.64 -23.78 -18.53
N ASN A 462 64.15 -23.02 -19.48
CA ASN A 462 64.99 -23.55 -20.55
C ASN A 462 66.44 -23.34 -20.21
N ILE A 463 67.19 -24.43 -19.99
CA ILE A 463 68.62 -24.40 -19.74
C ILE A 463 69.33 -24.64 -21.07
N ILE A 464 70.13 -23.69 -21.55
CA ILE A 464 70.96 -23.85 -22.74
C ILE A 464 72.41 -24.01 -22.28
N LYS A 465 72.94 -25.20 -22.41
CA LYS A 465 74.37 -25.46 -22.19
C LYS A 465 75.15 -25.07 -23.47
N LYS A 466 76.02 -24.08 -23.35
CA LYS A 466 76.96 -23.72 -24.44
C LYS A 466 78.29 -24.46 -24.22
N ALA A 467 78.83 -25.08 -25.23
CA ALA A 467 80.24 -25.51 -25.25
C ALA A 467 81.15 -24.27 -25.46
N ASN A 468 82.26 -24.21 -24.71
CA ASN A 468 83.28 -23.20 -24.91
C ASN A 468 84.08 -23.53 -26.14
#